data_0251e19cfc2a31cd9111d1fb528dd111
#
_entry.id   0251e19cfc2a31cd9111d1fb528dd111
#
_cell.length_a   1.000
_cell.length_b   1.000
_cell.length_c   1.000
_cell.angle_alpha   90.00
_cell.angle_beta   90.00
_cell.angle_gamma   90.00
#
_symmetry.space_group_name_H-M   'P 1'
#
loop_
_entity.id
_entity.type
_entity.pdbx_description
1 polymer ?
#
loop_
_entity_poly.entity_id
_entity_poly.type
_entity_poly.pdbx_seq_one_letter_code
_entity_poly.pdbx_strand_id
1 'polypeptide(L)'
;MGEVSSRFTKFLTIPLPKIPPRKISKTARCRVSNSNTEVGSLVSVKRGGGGRMVAEVVGAFNQVTERMNTSVHSANSSRMIFDVLKLCIPIFNSLPIPSHGRSPLSVALSLAVLLADLQMDAEVISVGILRHVFDAGAISIQEVRDRVGVSTSHLLYESLRLKSVHLSVVDVMDDEGASAFRKFCLAYYDIRAIVLDLALKLDSMRHLDSLPRYHQQLLSLQVMFIYAPLAHAIGANWVSLELEDLAFHYLFPCSYLYVDAWLRSHESGCKPLMDAYIQQLREALESNLLAPNMVDDIFIFGRYKSRYSTMKKLLRDGRKPEAVNDVLGLRVVLKPKSGSDLSIGDEACYKTGEIIRSMWKEVPKRTKDYIANPKANGYRSLHMAVDINQHEKDRKPLMEIQIRTTTMEGMMIGGSVSHSLYKAGLTDPEEVNESQVE
;
A
#
# COMPACT_ATOMS: atom_id res chain seq x y z
N MET A 1 -22.19 -3.47 19.85
CA MET A 1 -21.26 -3.02 20.91
C MET A 1 -20.27 -4.07 21.41
N GLY A 2 -20.42 -5.35 21.07
CA GLY A 2 -19.63 -6.42 21.70
C GLY A 2 -18.26 -6.75 21.11
N GLU A 3 -18.08 -6.73 19.80
CA GLU A 3 -16.89 -7.39 19.23
C GLU A 3 -15.67 -6.50 19.00
N VAL A 4 -15.80 -5.26 18.69
CA VAL A 4 -14.62 -4.39 18.47
C VAL A 4 -14.10 -3.78 19.76
N SER A 5 -14.98 -3.41 20.68
CA SER A 5 -14.53 -3.12 22.04
C SER A 5 -13.80 -4.35 22.63
N SER A 6 -14.24 -5.55 22.33
CA SER A 6 -13.59 -6.82 22.66
C SER A 6 -12.25 -7.01 21.91
N ARG A 7 -12.11 -6.58 20.65
CA ARG A 7 -10.84 -6.70 19.90
C ARG A 7 -9.78 -5.73 20.43
N PHE A 8 -10.14 -4.49 20.71
CA PHE A 8 -9.20 -3.51 21.31
C PHE A 8 -8.87 -3.83 22.75
N THR A 9 -9.81 -4.30 23.54
CA THR A 9 -9.57 -4.72 24.93
C THR A 9 -8.59 -5.90 25.00
N LYS A 10 -8.62 -6.84 24.04
CA LYS A 10 -7.65 -7.94 23.94
C LYS A 10 -6.22 -7.46 23.69
N PHE A 11 -6.01 -6.33 22.98
CA PHE A 11 -4.68 -5.75 22.82
C PHE A 11 -4.14 -5.16 24.13
N LEU A 12 -5.01 -4.65 25.00
CA LEU A 12 -4.62 -4.02 26.27
C LEU A 12 -4.35 -5.04 27.38
N THR A 13 -4.88 -6.26 27.27
CA THR A 13 -4.81 -7.28 28.36
C THR A 13 -3.76 -8.37 28.15
N ILE A 14 -2.97 -8.30 27.06
CA ILE A 14 -1.88 -9.29 26.84
C ILE A 14 -0.77 -9.01 27.85
N PRO A 15 -0.43 -9.95 28.74
CA PRO A 15 0.76 -9.82 29.57
C PRO A 15 1.99 -9.83 28.67
N LEU A 16 2.70 -8.71 28.59
CA LEU A 16 3.97 -8.63 27.88
C LEU A 16 4.93 -9.67 28.47
N PRO A 17 5.58 -10.50 27.64
CA PRO A 17 6.63 -11.37 28.11
C PRO A 17 7.72 -10.50 28.74
N LYS A 18 8.17 -10.86 29.97
CA LYS A 18 9.26 -10.19 30.67
C LYS A 18 10.50 -10.27 29.80
N ILE A 19 10.85 -9.15 29.15
CA ILE A 19 12.13 -9.01 28.44
C ILE A 19 13.22 -9.02 29.51
N PRO A 20 14.19 -9.93 29.47
CA PRO A 20 15.31 -9.88 30.39
C PRO A 20 16.05 -8.55 30.19
N PRO A 21 16.47 -7.87 31.28
CA PRO A 21 17.14 -6.60 31.16
C PRO A 21 18.46 -6.79 30.39
N ARG A 22 18.53 -6.23 29.19
CA ARG A 22 19.79 -6.10 28.47
C ARG A 22 20.70 -5.21 29.28
N LYS A 23 21.83 -5.74 29.71
CA LYS A 23 22.91 -4.96 30.28
C LYS A 23 23.33 -3.90 29.27
N ILE A 24 22.97 -2.64 29.53
CA ILE A 24 23.44 -1.50 28.76
C ILE A 24 24.93 -1.37 29.08
N SER A 25 25.80 -1.75 28.17
CA SER A 25 27.20 -1.42 28.27
C SER A 25 27.36 0.07 28.07
N LYS A 26 27.73 0.76 29.13
CA LYS A 26 28.14 2.17 29.09
C LYS A 26 29.52 2.22 28.41
N THR A 27 29.57 2.52 27.14
CA THR A 27 30.77 3.14 26.49
C THR A 27 30.48 3.41 25.01
N ALA A 28 30.10 4.63 24.71
CA ALA A 28 30.50 5.36 23.52
C ALA A 28 30.10 6.85 23.71
N ARG A 29 30.92 7.58 24.47
CA ARG A 29 30.94 9.04 24.40
C ARG A 29 31.63 9.41 23.07
N CYS A 30 30.89 9.84 22.07
CA CYS A 30 31.48 10.62 20.99
C CYS A 30 31.97 11.97 21.54
N ARG A 31 33.30 12.14 21.56
CA ARG A 31 33.92 13.43 21.76
C ARG A 31 33.70 14.29 20.52
N VAL A 32 32.98 15.38 20.66
CA VAL A 32 33.02 16.49 19.72
C VAL A 32 34.29 17.27 20.01
N SER A 33 35.24 17.24 19.09
CA SER A 33 36.43 18.11 19.13
C SER A 33 36.04 19.45 18.52
N ASN A 34 35.96 20.47 19.39
CA ASN A 34 36.01 21.88 18.95
C ASN A 34 37.43 22.21 18.47
N SER A 35 37.57 22.59 17.22
CA SER A 35 38.70 23.37 16.77
C SER A 35 38.18 24.71 16.21
N ASN A 36 38.33 25.74 17.04
CA ASN A 36 38.25 27.12 16.60
C ASN A 36 39.40 27.41 15.64
N THR A 37 39.10 27.92 14.48
CA THR A 37 39.99 28.84 13.75
C THR A 37 39.12 29.88 13.03
N GLU A 38 39.23 31.09 13.47
CA GLU A 38 38.77 32.28 12.79
C GLU A 38 39.52 32.44 11.47
N VAL A 39 38.87 32.97 10.46
CA VAL A 39 39.23 34.09 9.59
C VAL A 39 38.42 34.03 8.27
N GLY A 40 37.79 35.12 7.92
CA GLY A 40 37.52 35.46 6.52
C GLY A 40 36.04 35.55 6.14
N SER A 41 35.45 36.71 6.32
CA SER A 41 34.23 37.14 5.65
C SER A 41 34.38 36.98 4.14
N LEU A 42 33.62 36.08 3.56
CA LEU A 42 33.34 36.07 2.12
C LEU A 42 31.84 35.75 1.93
N VAL A 43 31.21 36.65 1.23
CA VAL A 43 29.83 36.61 0.76
C VAL A 43 29.50 35.20 0.22
N SER A 44 28.78 34.41 1.00
CA SER A 44 28.28 33.11 0.58
C SER A 44 27.09 33.32 -0.37
N VAL A 45 27.40 33.36 -1.66
CA VAL A 45 26.40 33.18 -2.71
C VAL A 45 25.74 31.85 -2.49
N LYS A 46 24.44 31.86 -2.20
CA LYS A 46 23.57 30.64 -2.16
C LYS A 46 23.56 29.97 -3.55
N ARG A 47 24.60 29.21 -3.87
CA ARG A 47 24.68 28.33 -5.04
C ARG A 47 24.40 26.89 -4.53
N GLY A 48 23.20 26.34 -4.78
CA GLY A 48 22.92 24.94 -4.52
C GLY A 48 21.46 24.50 -4.53
N GLY A 49 20.50 25.40 -4.33
CA GLY A 49 19.09 25.00 -4.21
C GLY A 49 18.42 24.61 -5.53
N GLY A 50 18.73 25.29 -6.63
CA GLY A 50 18.04 25.08 -7.91
C GLY A 50 18.33 23.73 -8.57
N GLY A 51 19.58 23.27 -8.55
CA GLY A 51 19.95 21.99 -9.16
C GLY A 51 19.31 20.78 -8.46
N ARG A 52 19.22 20.81 -7.13
CA ARG A 52 18.58 19.75 -6.35
C ARG A 52 17.08 19.68 -6.65
N MET A 53 16.39 20.81 -6.68
CA MET A 53 14.97 20.89 -7.02
C MET A 53 14.69 20.38 -8.44
N VAL A 54 15.51 20.78 -9.42
CA VAL A 54 15.37 20.29 -10.81
C VAL A 54 15.53 18.78 -10.87
N ALA A 55 16.53 18.22 -10.19
CA ALA A 55 16.74 16.77 -10.13
C ALA A 55 15.55 16.03 -9.47
N GLU A 56 14.98 16.60 -8.40
CA GLU A 56 13.80 16.06 -7.72
C GLU A 56 12.57 16.06 -8.64
N VAL A 57 12.30 17.17 -9.33
CA VAL A 57 11.17 17.28 -10.26
C VAL A 57 11.32 16.33 -11.45
N VAL A 58 12.50 16.31 -12.08
CA VAL A 58 12.76 15.42 -13.23
C VAL A 58 12.70 13.96 -12.82
N GLY A 59 13.29 13.61 -11.67
CA GLY A 59 13.21 12.24 -11.13
C GLY A 59 11.78 11.79 -10.86
N ALA A 60 10.97 12.62 -10.22
CA ALA A 60 9.56 12.32 -9.96
C ALA A 60 8.75 12.25 -11.26
N PHE A 61 8.95 13.18 -12.20
CA PHE A 61 8.26 13.16 -13.50
C PHE A 61 8.53 11.87 -14.28
N ASN A 62 9.79 11.42 -14.34
CA ASN A 62 10.15 10.16 -15.00
C ASN A 62 9.47 8.97 -14.32
N GLN A 63 9.52 8.88 -12.98
CA GLN A 63 8.86 7.82 -12.24
C GLN A 63 7.35 7.80 -12.47
N VAL A 64 6.72 8.95 -12.50
CA VAL A 64 5.27 9.08 -12.76
C VAL A 64 4.94 8.60 -14.16
N THR A 65 5.68 9.08 -15.18
CA THR A 65 5.40 8.72 -16.59
C THR A 65 5.67 7.25 -16.90
N GLU A 66 6.60 6.61 -16.20
CA GLU A 66 6.88 5.18 -16.33
C GLU A 66 5.82 4.30 -15.67
N ARG A 67 5.19 4.76 -14.58
CA ARG A 67 4.32 3.93 -13.72
C ARG A 67 2.84 4.21 -13.86
N MET A 68 2.45 5.40 -14.33
CA MET A 68 1.04 5.75 -14.50
C MET A 68 0.33 4.86 -15.51
N ASN A 69 -0.98 4.73 -15.40
CA ASN A 69 -1.80 4.04 -16.38
C ASN A 69 -1.81 4.79 -17.71
N THR A 70 -1.23 4.17 -18.75
CA THR A 70 -1.09 4.75 -20.09
C THR A 70 -2.13 4.27 -21.10
N SER A 71 -3.16 3.53 -20.67
CA SER A 71 -4.13 2.88 -21.54
C SER A 71 -4.95 3.85 -22.43
N VAL A 72 -4.89 5.16 -22.16
CA VAL A 72 -5.63 6.19 -22.91
C VAL A 72 -4.74 7.40 -23.20
N HIS A 73 -3.92 7.41 -24.24
CA HIS A 73 -3.17 8.57 -24.77
C HIS A 73 -1.86 8.99 -24.07
N SER A 74 -0.80 8.22 -24.22
CA SER A 74 0.49 8.45 -23.55
C SER A 74 1.12 9.85 -23.73
N ALA A 75 1.09 10.42 -24.92
CA ALA A 75 1.70 11.74 -25.20
C ALA A 75 0.94 12.91 -24.55
N ASN A 76 -0.40 12.87 -24.57
CA ASN A 76 -1.23 13.90 -23.96
C ASN A 76 -1.20 13.82 -22.42
N SER A 77 -1.08 12.61 -21.86
CA SER A 77 -1.02 12.38 -20.43
C SER A 77 0.24 12.99 -19.80
N SER A 78 1.41 12.74 -20.38
CA SER A 78 2.67 13.29 -19.91
C SER A 78 2.70 14.82 -20.04
N ARG A 79 2.13 15.35 -21.13
CA ARG A 79 2.01 16.81 -21.34
C ARG A 79 1.14 17.47 -20.28
N MET A 80 0.02 16.86 -19.93
CA MET A 80 -0.89 17.36 -18.88
C MET A 80 -0.16 17.49 -17.54
N ILE A 81 0.55 16.45 -17.12
CA ILE A 81 1.32 16.47 -15.87
C ILE A 81 2.42 17.55 -15.92
N PHE A 82 3.11 17.68 -17.05
CA PHE A 82 4.13 18.71 -17.24
C PHE A 82 3.54 20.12 -17.13
N ASP A 83 2.41 20.38 -17.77
CA ASP A 83 1.74 21.70 -17.73
C ASP A 83 1.26 22.05 -16.31
N VAL A 84 0.77 21.06 -15.56
CA VAL A 84 0.38 21.22 -14.14
C VAL A 84 1.61 21.49 -13.27
N LEU A 85 2.71 20.77 -13.45
CA LEU A 85 3.96 21.03 -12.72
C LEU A 85 4.50 22.43 -13.04
N LYS A 86 4.49 22.84 -14.30
CA LYS A 86 4.89 24.19 -14.73
C LYS A 86 4.05 25.28 -14.07
N LEU A 87 2.75 25.04 -13.87
CA LEU A 87 1.85 25.93 -13.15
C LEU A 87 2.17 25.98 -11.65
N CYS A 88 2.40 24.82 -11.02
CA CYS A 88 2.48 24.69 -9.57
C CYS A 88 3.86 24.97 -8.98
N ILE A 89 4.97 24.70 -9.70
CA ILE A 89 6.33 24.87 -9.17
C ILE A 89 6.62 26.29 -8.67
N PRO A 90 6.29 27.38 -9.42
CA PRO A 90 6.50 28.74 -8.92
C PRO A 90 5.74 29.01 -7.61
N ILE A 91 4.53 28.48 -7.51
CA ILE A 91 3.68 28.62 -6.32
C ILE A 91 4.30 27.88 -5.14
N PHE A 92 4.69 26.62 -5.32
CA PHE A 92 5.34 25.83 -4.27
C PHE A 92 6.60 26.49 -3.71
N ASN A 93 7.38 27.16 -4.58
CA ASN A 93 8.60 27.86 -4.17
C ASN A 93 8.30 29.12 -3.33
N SER A 94 7.10 29.69 -3.44
CA SER A 94 6.67 30.85 -2.65
C SER A 94 6.04 30.45 -1.30
N LEU A 95 5.67 29.20 -1.12
CA LEU A 95 5.04 28.71 0.11
C LEU A 95 6.10 28.49 1.21
N PRO A 96 5.75 28.78 2.48
CA PRO A 96 6.63 28.51 3.59
C PRO A 96 6.81 26.98 3.77
N ILE A 97 8.02 26.60 4.21
CA ILE A 97 8.29 25.20 4.57
C ILE A 97 7.65 24.95 5.94
N PRO A 98 6.75 23.96 6.05
CA PRO A 98 6.11 23.63 7.30
C PRO A 98 7.11 23.16 8.37
N SER A 99 6.72 23.20 9.64
CA SER A 99 7.55 22.80 10.79
C SER A 99 8.05 21.35 10.73
N HIS A 100 7.35 20.46 10.00
CA HIS A 100 7.78 19.07 9.76
C HIS A 100 8.91 18.90 8.73
N GLY A 101 9.41 20.00 8.16
CA GLY A 101 10.65 20.01 7.35
C GLY A 101 10.54 19.56 5.89
N ARG A 102 9.38 19.05 5.43
CA ARG A 102 9.16 18.69 4.01
C ARG A 102 8.69 19.91 3.23
N SER A 103 9.31 20.17 2.08
CA SER A 103 8.82 21.23 1.19
C SER A 103 7.45 20.85 0.59
N PRO A 104 6.54 21.83 0.38
CA PRO A 104 5.26 21.54 -0.28
C PRO A 104 5.41 20.87 -1.64
N LEU A 105 6.45 21.21 -2.41
CA LEU A 105 6.80 20.57 -3.67
C LEU A 105 7.15 19.09 -3.46
N SER A 106 8.00 18.76 -2.49
CA SER A 106 8.38 17.37 -2.22
C SER A 106 7.17 16.52 -1.81
N VAL A 107 6.23 17.07 -1.03
CA VAL A 107 4.98 16.39 -0.67
C VAL A 107 4.11 16.13 -1.91
N ALA A 108 3.94 17.13 -2.77
CA ALA A 108 3.16 16.99 -4.00
C ALA A 108 3.77 15.96 -4.97
N LEU A 109 5.11 15.95 -5.11
CA LEU A 109 5.81 14.98 -5.96
C LEU A 109 5.73 13.55 -5.40
N SER A 110 5.88 13.38 -4.09
CA SER A 110 5.69 12.09 -3.43
C SER A 110 4.29 11.53 -3.66
N LEU A 111 3.27 12.38 -3.54
CA LEU A 111 1.89 12.00 -3.81
C LEU A 111 1.67 11.62 -5.28
N ALA A 112 2.25 12.37 -6.21
CA ALA A 112 2.16 12.08 -7.64
C ALA A 112 2.76 10.70 -7.98
N VAL A 113 3.93 10.37 -7.42
CA VAL A 113 4.54 9.04 -7.57
C VAL A 113 3.67 7.96 -6.95
N LEU A 114 3.12 8.19 -5.76
CA LEU A 114 2.22 7.24 -5.09
C LEU A 114 0.95 6.95 -5.91
N LEU A 115 0.36 7.99 -6.52
CA LEU A 115 -0.80 7.82 -7.41
C LEU A 115 -0.43 7.07 -8.71
N ALA A 116 0.78 7.28 -9.22
CA ALA A 116 1.28 6.49 -10.35
C ALA A 116 1.52 5.01 -9.98
N ASP A 117 2.02 4.73 -8.78
CA ASP A 117 2.15 3.36 -8.23
C ASP A 117 0.76 2.68 -8.06
N LEU A 118 -0.28 3.47 -7.84
CA LEU A 118 -1.68 3.03 -7.82
C LEU A 118 -2.30 2.91 -9.23
N GLN A 119 -1.49 3.06 -10.28
CA GLN A 119 -1.92 2.98 -11.68
C GLN A 119 -3.02 3.99 -12.05
N MET A 120 -2.98 5.16 -11.41
CA MET A 120 -3.91 6.24 -11.74
C MET A 120 -3.50 6.95 -13.02
N ASP A 121 -4.48 7.55 -13.69
CA ASP A 121 -4.29 8.34 -14.89
C ASP A 121 -3.69 9.73 -14.60
N ALA A 122 -3.32 10.43 -15.66
CA ALA A 122 -2.73 11.76 -15.56
C ALA A 122 -3.66 12.80 -14.92
N GLU A 123 -4.97 12.63 -15.03
CA GLU A 123 -5.94 13.52 -14.43
C GLU A 123 -5.93 13.43 -12.91
N VAL A 124 -6.02 12.23 -12.34
CA VAL A 124 -5.95 12.00 -10.89
C VAL A 124 -4.62 12.49 -10.32
N ILE A 125 -3.51 12.18 -11.00
CA ILE A 125 -2.16 12.62 -10.61
C ILE A 125 -2.07 14.15 -10.61
N SER A 126 -2.61 14.81 -11.65
CA SER A 126 -2.66 16.27 -11.75
C SER A 126 -3.47 16.90 -10.63
N VAL A 127 -4.62 16.32 -10.28
CA VAL A 127 -5.43 16.75 -9.13
C VAL A 127 -4.66 16.58 -7.83
N GLY A 128 -3.89 15.50 -7.66
CA GLY A 128 -3.03 15.29 -6.49
C GLY A 128 -2.00 16.42 -6.31
N ILE A 129 -1.37 16.88 -7.39
CA ILE A 129 -0.42 18.01 -7.37
C ILE A 129 -1.16 19.32 -7.05
N LEU A 130 -2.27 19.60 -7.76
CA LEU A 130 -3.07 20.82 -7.60
C LEU A 130 -3.70 20.93 -6.21
N ARG A 131 -4.01 19.82 -5.57
CA ARG A 131 -4.63 19.79 -4.24
C ARG A 131 -3.82 20.56 -3.20
N HIS A 132 -2.50 20.42 -3.19
CA HIS A 132 -1.62 21.12 -2.25
C HIS A 132 -1.57 22.63 -2.49
N VAL A 133 -1.61 23.05 -3.76
CA VAL A 133 -1.65 24.47 -4.13
C VAL A 133 -3.00 25.08 -3.77
N PHE A 134 -4.09 24.31 -3.96
CA PHE A 134 -5.43 24.73 -3.58
C PHE A 134 -5.58 24.86 -2.05
N ASP A 135 -5.13 23.85 -1.30
CA ASP A 135 -5.18 23.87 0.17
C ASP A 135 -4.36 25.03 0.77
N ALA A 136 -3.34 25.51 0.07
CA ALA A 136 -2.59 26.72 0.41
C ALA A 136 -3.31 28.03 0.03
N GLY A 137 -4.47 27.97 -0.61
CA GLY A 137 -5.24 29.13 -1.06
C GLY A 137 -4.61 29.90 -2.24
N ALA A 138 -3.66 29.29 -2.95
CA ALA A 138 -2.89 29.95 -4.00
C ALA A 138 -3.46 29.77 -5.41
N ILE A 139 -4.51 28.95 -5.59
CA ILE A 139 -5.24 28.76 -6.83
C ILE A 139 -6.73 28.52 -6.52
N SER A 140 -7.62 29.03 -7.35
CA SER A 140 -9.05 28.80 -7.25
C SER A 140 -9.52 27.65 -8.16
N ILE A 141 -10.70 27.08 -7.87
CA ILE A 141 -11.31 26.05 -8.74
C ILE A 141 -11.54 26.59 -10.15
N GLN A 142 -11.92 27.86 -10.26
CA GLN A 142 -12.15 28.51 -11.55
C GLN A 142 -10.87 28.59 -12.37
N GLU A 143 -9.73 28.95 -11.76
CA GLU A 143 -8.44 28.96 -12.45
C GLU A 143 -7.99 27.56 -12.87
N VAL A 144 -8.23 26.52 -12.06
CA VAL A 144 -7.98 25.12 -12.47
C VAL A 144 -8.83 24.76 -13.68
N ARG A 145 -10.12 25.14 -13.68
CA ARG A 145 -11.04 24.90 -14.80
C ARG A 145 -10.53 25.56 -16.10
N ASP A 146 -10.09 26.81 -16.01
CA ASP A 146 -9.69 27.61 -17.17
C ASP A 146 -8.32 27.21 -17.74
N ARG A 147 -7.38 26.76 -16.86
CA ARG A 147 -5.99 26.45 -17.25
C ARG A 147 -5.72 24.98 -17.49
N VAL A 148 -6.44 24.08 -16.80
CA VAL A 148 -6.17 22.63 -16.85
C VAL A 148 -7.37 21.88 -17.47
N GLY A 149 -8.59 22.26 -17.13
CA GLY A 149 -9.79 21.70 -17.73
C GLY A 149 -10.94 21.44 -16.75
N VAL A 150 -12.12 21.24 -17.33
CA VAL A 150 -13.38 21.07 -16.59
C VAL A 150 -13.36 19.79 -15.76
N SER A 151 -12.93 18.66 -16.34
CA SER A 151 -12.92 17.36 -15.67
C SER A 151 -12.00 17.39 -14.46
N THR A 152 -10.78 17.93 -14.60
CA THR A 152 -9.79 18.08 -13.50
C THR A 152 -10.34 18.97 -12.37
N SER A 153 -11.01 20.09 -12.72
CA SER A 153 -11.62 20.97 -11.71
C SER A 153 -12.76 20.28 -10.96
N HIS A 154 -13.56 19.47 -11.66
CA HIS A 154 -14.64 18.68 -11.05
C HIS A 154 -14.08 17.62 -10.09
N LEU A 155 -13.07 16.86 -10.50
CA LEU A 155 -12.43 15.86 -9.64
C LEU A 155 -11.76 16.49 -8.40
N LEU A 156 -11.13 17.67 -8.57
CA LEU A 156 -10.62 18.46 -7.44
C LEU A 156 -11.75 18.82 -6.47
N TYR A 157 -12.87 19.32 -6.99
CA TYR A 157 -14.04 19.65 -6.18
C TYR A 157 -14.59 18.45 -5.42
N GLU A 158 -14.74 17.29 -6.08
CA GLU A 158 -15.18 16.04 -5.43
C GLU A 158 -14.20 15.62 -4.29
N SER A 159 -12.90 15.72 -4.52
CA SER A 159 -11.90 15.47 -3.48
C SER A 159 -12.02 16.42 -2.28
N LEU A 160 -12.38 17.68 -2.50
CA LEU A 160 -12.62 18.66 -1.42
C LEU A 160 -13.91 18.38 -0.64
N ARG A 161 -14.97 17.97 -1.34
CA ARG A 161 -16.21 17.51 -0.70
C ARG A 161 -15.94 16.33 0.23
N LEU A 162 -15.21 15.33 -0.24
CA LEU A 162 -14.85 14.14 0.56
C LEU A 162 -14.07 14.55 1.83
N LYS A 163 -13.07 15.44 1.71
CA LYS A 163 -12.34 15.99 2.86
C LYS A 163 -13.25 16.66 3.89
N SER A 164 -14.23 17.44 3.43
CA SER A 164 -15.15 18.17 4.32
C SER A 164 -16.03 17.23 5.16
N VAL A 165 -16.45 16.11 4.58
CA VAL A 165 -17.25 15.09 5.28
C VAL A 165 -16.40 14.34 6.31
N HIS A 166 -15.17 13.98 5.97
CA HIS A 166 -14.25 13.33 6.91
C HIS A 166 -13.98 14.17 8.16
N LEU A 167 -13.91 15.49 8.05
CA LEU A 167 -13.72 16.38 9.19
C LEU A 167 -14.91 16.40 10.14
N SER A 168 -16.13 16.16 9.66
CA SER A 168 -17.35 16.14 10.47
C SER A 168 -17.62 14.79 11.17
N VAL A 169 -16.93 13.71 10.81
CA VAL A 169 -17.13 12.34 11.31
C VAL A 169 -16.14 11.98 12.44
N VAL A 170 -15.26 12.91 12.85
CA VAL A 170 -14.25 12.65 13.89
C VAL A 170 -14.86 12.18 15.23
N ASP A 171 -16.13 12.45 15.48
CA ASP A 171 -16.84 12.10 16.73
C ASP A 171 -17.51 10.71 16.70
N VAL A 172 -17.53 10.00 15.55
CA VAL A 172 -18.20 8.71 15.39
C VAL A 172 -17.16 7.60 15.31
N MET A 173 -16.68 7.16 16.46
CA MET A 173 -15.63 6.15 16.60
C MET A 173 -16.18 4.78 17.02
N ASP A 174 -17.38 4.41 16.57
CA ASP A 174 -17.88 3.06 16.68
C ASP A 174 -17.83 2.33 15.32
N ASP A 175 -17.92 1.01 15.34
CA ASP A 175 -17.85 0.18 14.13
C ASP A 175 -19.02 0.40 13.20
N GLU A 176 -20.23 0.61 13.74
CA GLU A 176 -21.46 0.76 12.98
C GLU A 176 -21.44 2.08 12.21
N GLY A 177 -21.12 3.18 12.88
CA GLY A 177 -20.98 4.50 12.26
C GLY A 177 -19.86 4.51 11.21
N ALA A 178 -18.72 3.88 11.51
CA ALA A 178 -17.64 3.76 10.55
C ALA A 178 -18.04 2.93 9.31
N SER A 179 -18.80 1.85 9.49
CA SER A 179 -19.33 1.04 8.39
C SER A 179 -20.30 1.85 7.54
N ALA A 180 -21.28 2.51 8.16
CA ALA A 180 -22.24 3.36 7.47
C ALA A 180 -21.53 4.48 6.68
N PHE A 181 -20.50 5.09 7.28
CA PHE A 181 -19.69 6.12 6.61
C PHE A 181 -18.94 5.59 5.40
N ARG A 182 -18.32 4.40 5.49
CA ARG A 182 -17.64 3.78 4.32
C ARG A 182 -18.62 3.48 3.19
N LYS A 183 -19.79 2.93 3.51
CA LYS A 183 -20.88 2.70 2.53
C LYS A 183 -21.32 3.99 1.86
N PHE A 184 -21.50 5.05 2.65
CA PHE A 184 -21.82 6.38 2.14
C PHE A 184 -20.74 6.92 1.18
N CYS A 185 -19.45 6.82 1.54
CA CYS A 185 -18.37 7.26 0.67
C CYS A 185 -18.38 6.50 -0.67
N LEU A 186 -18.54 5.17 -0.62
CA LEU A 186 -18.57 4.33 -1.81
C LEU A 186 -19.80 4.55 -2.70
N ALA A 187 -20.92 4.96 -2.12
CA ALA A 187 -22.17 5.20 -2.85
C ALA A 187 -22.23 6.58 -3.52
N TYR A 188 -21.64 7.60 -2.91
CA TYR A 188 -21.91 9.00 -3.28
C TYR A 188 -20.70 9.78 -3.82
N TYR A 189 -19.48 9.21 -3.78
CA TYR A 189 -18.27 9.91 -4.25
C TYR A 189 -17.63 9.21 -5.45
N ASP A 190 -16.95 10.00 -6.29
CA ASP A 190 -16.12 9.46 -7.37
C ASP A 190 -14.99 8.59 -6.77
N ILE A 191 -14.84 7.36 -7.25
CA ILE A 191 -13.82 6.43 -6.77
C ILE A 191 -12.40 7.00 -6.93
N ARG A 192 -12.16 7.83 -7.95
CA ARG A 192 -10.88 8.50 -8.17
C ARG A 192 -10.56 9.49 -7.06
N ALA A 193 -11.60 10.20 -6.55
CA ALA A 193 -11.48 11.09 -5.40
C ALA A 193 -11.18 10.29 -4.11
N ILE A 194 -11.78 9.10 -3.96
CA ILE A 194 -11.49 8.20 -2.84
C ILE A 194 -10.04 7.70 -2.90
N VAL A 195 -9.56 7.26 -4.07
CA VAL A 195 -8.16 6.83 -4.24
C VAL A 195 -7.19 7.96 -3.94
N LEU A 196 -7.49 9.18 -4.38
CA LEU A 196 -6.68 10.35 -4.06
C LEU A 196 -6.63 10.62 -2.55
N ASP A 197 -7.76 10.52 -1.84
CA ASP A 197 -7.82 10.73 -0.40
C ASP A 197 -7.06 9.63 0.38
N LEU A 198 -7.15 8.39 -0.07
CA LEU A 198 -6.36 7.28 0.45
C LEU A 198 -4.85 7.49 0.27
N ALA A 199 -4.42 7.99 -0.89
CA ALA A 199 -3.02 8.31 -1.15
C ALA A 199 -2.52 9.46 -0.27
N LEU A 200 -3.32 10.51 -0.10
CA LEU A 200 -3.05 11.62 0.82
C LEU A 200 -2.91 11.12 2.27
N LYS A 201 -3.80 10.23 2.69
CA LYS A 201 -3.77 9.66 4.03
C LYS A 201 -2.54 8.77 4.22
N LEU A 202 -2.18 7.96 3.23
CA LEU A 202 -1.00 7.10 3.30
C LEU A 202 0.29 7.92 3.39
N ASP A 203 0.45 8.98 2.56
CA ASP A 203 1.60 9.88 2.67
C ASP A 203 1.66 10.52 4.06
N SER A 204 0.53 10.98 4.59
CA SER A 204 0.45 11.56 5.94
C SER A 204 0.86 10.55 7.02
N MET A 205 0.41 9.30 6.93
CA MET A 205 0.75 8.24 7.89
C MET A 205 2.23 7.85 7.85
N ARG A 206 2.87 7.87 6.69
CA ARG A 206 4.31 7.63 6.53
C ARG A 206 5.18 8.69 7.21
N HIS A 207 4.62 9.89 7.47
CA HIS A 207 5.34 11.02 8.04
C HIS A 207 4.73 11.51 9.37
N LEU A 208 4.05 10.62 10.08
CA LEU A 208 3.28 10.95 11.27
C LEU A 208 4.15 11.26 12.50
N ASP A 209 5.43 10.89 12.48
CA ASP A 209 6.38 11.08 13.59
C ASP A 209 6.54 12.55 14.01
N SER A 210 6.30 13.50 13.11
CA SER A 210 6.41 14.94 13.38
C SER A 210 5.26 15.49 14.22
N LEU A 211 4.16 14.75 14.39
CA LEU A 211 2.97 15.20 15.12
C LEU A 211 3.01 14.77 16.60
N PRO A 212 2.34 15.53 17.49
CA PRO A 212 2.14 15.14 18.88
C PRO A 212 1.44 13.78 19.02
N ARG A 213 1.79 13.03 20.07
CA ARG A 213 1.31 11.66 20.31
C ARG A 213 -0.21 11.50 20.20
N TYR A 214 -0.96 12.44 20.76
CA TYR A 214 -2.42 12.42 20.69
C TYR A 214 -2.94 12.43 19.25
N HIS A 215 -2.37 13.29 18.40
CA HIS A 215 -2.75 13.37 16.97
C HIS A 215 -2.35 12.12 16.21
N GLN A 216 -1.16 11.55 16.52
CA GLN A 216 -0.75 10.27 15.94
C GLN A 216 -1.78 9.17 16.24
N GLN A 217 -2.23 9.06 17.47
CA GLN A 217 -3.22 8.05 17.88
C GLN A 217 -4.59 8.29 17.24
N LEU A 218 -5.07 9.54 17.21
CA LEU A 218 -6.35 9.88 16.62
C LEU A 218 -6.39 9.56 15.11
N LEU A 219 -5.37 9.97 14.37
CA LEU A 219 -5.28 9.68 12.94
C LEU A 219 -5.14 8.16 12.68
N SER A 220 -4.41 7.46 13.54
CA SER A 220 -4.28 6.00 13.45
C SER A 220 -5.59 5.27 13.70
N LEU A 221 -6.43 5.75 14.63
CA LEU A 221 -7.79 5.22 14.84
C LEU A 221 -8.67 5.45 13.61
N GLN A 222 -8.66 6.66 13.04
CA GLN A 222 -9.39 6.93 11.79
C GLN A 222 -8.95 5.99 10.66
N VAL A 223 -7.64 5.74 10.54
CA VAL A 223 -7.11 4.81 9.56
C VAL A 223 -7.64 3.40 9.77
N MET A 224 -7.66 2.90 10.98
CA MET A 224 -8.14 1.54 11.29
C MET A 224 -9.63 1.36 11.02
N PHE A 225 -10.44 2.38 11.34
CA PHE A 225 -11.90 2.29 11.20
C PHE A 225 -12.41 2.65 9.81
N ILE A 226 -11.75 3.56 9.10
CA ILE A 226 -12.26 4.11 7.85
C ILE A 226 -11.35 3.79 6.67
N TYR A 227 -10.09 4.27 6.69
CA TYR A 227 -9.26 4.29 5.49
C TYR A 227 -8.74 2.92 5.06
N ALA A 228 -8.26 2.11 5.99
CA ALA A 228 -7.74 0.78 5.65
C ALA A 228 -8.86 -0.16 5.16
N PRO A 229 -10.05 -0.24 5.81
CA PRO A 229 -11.18 -0.97 5.26
C PRO A 229 -11.68 -0.40 3.93
N LEU A 230 -11.70 0.93 3.75
CA LEU A 230 -12.10 1.56 2.48
C LEU A 230 -11.13 1.20 1.36
N ALA A 231 -9.82 1.26 1.62
CA ALA A 231 -8.79 0.83 0.66
C ALA A 231 -8.95 -0.65 0.28
N HIS A 232 -9.31 -1.50 1.25
CA HIS A 232 -9.58 -2.91 0.99
C HIS A 232 -10.82 -3.09 0.11
N ALA A 233 -11.90 -2.36 0.38
CA ALA A 233 -13.16 -2.44 -0.37
C ALA A 233 -12.99 -2.08 -1.85
N ILE A 234 -12.17 -1.05 -2.15
CA ILE A 234 -11.89 -0.66 -3.55
C ILE A 234 -10.78 -1.48 -4.22
N GLY A 235 -10.24 -2.50 -3.54
CA GLY A 235 -9.20 -3.37 -4.08
C GLY A 235 -7.76 -2.85 -3.93
N ALA A 236 -7.52 -1.69 -3.33
CA ALA A 236 -6.19 -1.15 -3.05
C ALA A 236 -5.52 -1.88 -1.86
N ASN A 237 -5.38 -3.21 -1.98
CA ASN A 237 -5.01 -4.09 -0.86
C ASN A 237 -3.64 -3.77 -0.25
N TRP A 238 -2.64 -3.36 -1.03
CA TRP A 238 -1.34 -3.03 -0.49
C TRP A 238 -1.39 -1.73 0.33
N VAL A 239 -2.20 -0.75 -0.08
CA VAL A 239 -2.46 0.49 0.68
C VAL A 239 -3.14 0.15 2.00
N SER A 240 -4.17 -0.70 1.95
CA SER A 240 -4.86 -1.18 3.16
C SER A 240 -3.89 -1.80 4.16
N LEU A 241 -3.04 -2.73 3.71
CA LEU A 241 -2.06 -3.42 4.56
C LEU A 241 -1.02 -2.46 5.15
N GLU A 242 -0.53 -1.51 4.38
CA GLU A 242 0.44 -0.52 4.86
C GLU A 242 -0.19 0.44 5.85
N LEU A 243 -1.41 0.91 5.57
CA LEU A 243 -2.19 1.74 6.50
C LEU A 243 -2.45 1.01 7.83
N GLU A 244 -2.83 -0.27 7.79
CA GLU A 244 -2.99 -1.10 8.99
C GLU A 244 -1.69 -1.20 9.79
N ASP A 245 -0.56 -1.47 9.14
CA ASP A 245 0.74 -1.61 9.80
C ASP A 245 1.23 -0.30 10.43
N LEU A 246 1.09 0.82 9.72
CA LEU A 246 1.41 2.15 10.25
C LEU A 246 0.52 2.52 11.44
N ALA A 247 -0.80 2.31 11.32
CA ALA A 247 -1.72 2.59 12.43
C ALA A 247 -1.42 1.69 13.63
N PHE A 248 -1.12 0.41 13.43
CA PHE A 248 -0.72 -0.51 14.48
C PHE A 248 0.55 -0.05 15.22
N HIS A 249 1.54 0.48 14.49
CA HIS A 249 2.75 1.05 15.07
C HIS A 249 2.45 2.18 16.06
N TYR A 250 1.58 3.12 15.70
CA TYR A 250 1.29 4.27 16.56
C TYR A 250 0.31 3.97 17.68
N LEU A 251 -0.65 3.06 17.47
CA LEU A 251 -1.63 2.70 18.51
C LEU A 251 -1.04 1.76 19.56
N PHE A 252 -0.27 0.76 19.14
CA PHE A 252 0.24 -0.32 20.00
C PHE A 252 1.74 -0.53 19.82
N PRO A 253 2.59 0.48 20.14
CA PRO A 253 4.03 0.44 19.83
C PRO A 253 4.76 -0.75 20.46
N CYS A 254 4.42 -1.13 21.69
CA CYS A 254 5.05 -2.30 22.33
C CYS A 254 4.73 -3.61 21.61
N SER A 255 3.46 -3.81 21.22
CA SER A 255 3.05 -5.00 20.47
C SER A 255 3.62 -4.99 19.05
N TYR A 256 3.69 -3.83 18.41
CA TYR A 256 4.34 -3.67 17.12
C TYR A 256 5.82 -4.03 17.18
N LEU A 257 6.57 -3.45 18.11
CA LEU A 257 8.00 -3.73 18.27
C LEU A 257 8.29 -5.21 18.59
N TYR A 258 7.43 -5.85 19.38
CA TYR A 258 7.54 -7.28 19.66
C TYR A 258 7.39 -8.13 18.40
N VAL A 259 6.34 -7.90 17.62
CA VAL A 259 6.10 -8.61 16.35
C VAL A 259 7.16 -8.26 15.31
N ASP A 260 7.56 -6.99 15.21
CA ASP A 260 8.57 -6.53 14.27
C ASP A 260 9.95 -7.17 14.56
N ALA A 261 10.37 -7.20 15.81
CA ALA A 261 11.64 -7.85 16.20
C ALA A 261 11.63 -9.35 15.86
N TRP A 262 10.51 -10.02 16.12
CA TRP A 262 10.34 -11.43 15.77
C TRP A 262 10.37 -11.64 14.26
N LEU A 263 9.60 -10.86 13.47
CA LEU A 263 9.59 -10.96 12.01
C LEU A 263 10.98 -10.67 11.42
N ARG A 264 11.65 -9.60 11.86
CA ARG A 264 13.00 -9.26 11.37
C ARG A 264 14.03 -10.34 11.65
N SER A 265 13.95 -11.05 12.78
CA SER A 265 14.83 -12.17 13.05
C SER A 265 14.65 -13.31 12.06
N HIS A 266 13.43 -13.51 11.55
CA HIS A 266 13.12 -14.46 10.49
C HIS A 266 13.47 -13.92 9.10
N GLU A 267 13.18 -12.65 8.82
CA GLU A 267 13.51 -12.01 7.55
C GLU A 267 15.02 -12.03 7.27
N SER A 268 15.84 -11.68 8.24
CA SER A 268 17.31 -11.65 8.08
C SER A 268 17.90 -13.02 7.77
N GLY A 269 17.36 -14.09 8.36
CA GLY A 269 17.77 -15.47 8.07
C GLY A 269 17.17 -16.04 6.78
N CYS A 270 16.02 -15.54 6.35
CA CYS A 270 15.28 -16.09 5.21
C CYS A 270 15.46 -15.32 3.89
N LYS A 271 16.02 -14.11 3.91
CA LYS A 271 16.15 -13.29 2.68
C LYS A 271 17.00 -13.95 1.59
N PRO A 272 18.21 -14.46 1.88
CA PRO A 272 18.99 -15.17 0.87
C PRO A 272 18.28 -16.43 0.32
N LEU A 273 17.52 -17.11 1.19
CA LEU A 273 16.71 -18.26 0.81
C LEU A 273 15.54 -17.86 -0.08
N MET A 274 14.89 -16.74 0.22
CA MET A 274 13.80 -16.21 -0.61
C MET A 274 14.27 -15.90 -2.02
N ASP A 275 15.43 -15.25 -2.15
CA ASP A 275 16.01 -14.92 -3.45
C ASP A 275 16.36 -16.20 -4.23
N ALA A 276 16.89 -17.22 -3.56
CA ALA A 276 17.17 -18.53 -4.16
C ALA A 276 15.88 -19.24 -4.62
N TYR A 277 14.82 -19.23 -3.80
CA TYR A 277 13.53 -19.82 -4.18
C TYR A 277 12.86 -19.08 -5.35
N ILE A 278 12.96 -17.75 -5.38
CA ILE A 278 12.48 -16.94 -6.52
C ILE A 278 13.21 -17.35 -7.79
N GLN A 279 14.53 -17.49 -7.73
CA GLN A 279 15.34 -17.85 -8.89
C GLN A 279 15.03 -19.28 -9.36
N GLN A 280 14.98 -20.27 -8.47
CA GLN A 280 14.62 -21.64 -8.81
C GLN A 280 13.24 -21.75 -9.45
N LEU A 281 12.25 -21.04 -8.87
CA LEU A 281 10.89 -21.03 -9.42
C LEU A 281 10.84 -20.34 -10.78
N ARG A 282 11.58 -19.26 -10.97
CA ARG A 282 11.68 -18.55 -12.24
C ARG A 282 12.20 -19.46 -13.34
N GLU A 283 13.33 -20.12 -13.13
CA GLU A 283 13.94 -21.03 -14.08
C GLU A 283 13.00 -22.18 -14.48
N ALA A 284 12.31 -22.76 -13.48
CA ALA A 284 11.32 -23.81 -13.74
C ALA A 284 10.11 -23.32 -14.54
N LEU A 285 9.60 -22.12 -14.25
CA LEU A 285 8.45 -21.55 -14.95
C LEU A 285 8.80 -21.07 -16.35
N GLU A 286 9.94 -20.46 -16.56
CA GLU A 286 10.41 -20.01 -17.87
C GLU A 286 10.52 -21.19 -18.84
N SER A 287 11.09 -22.31 -18.40
CA SER A 287 11.22 -23.52 -19.21
C SER A 287 9.88 -24.15 -19.60
N ASN A 288 8.85 -24.02 -18.76
CA ASN A 288 7.59 -24.72 -18.90
C ASN A 288 6.42 -23.87 -19.40
N LEU A 289 6.49 -22.53 -19.32
CA LEU A 289 5.40 -21.63 -19.70
C LEU A 289 5.76 -20.67 -20.82
N LEU A 290 6.99 -20.16 -20.86
CA LEU A 290 7.43 -19.28 -21.95
C LEU A 290 7.71 -20.07 -23.24
N ALA A 291 8.41 -21.20 -23.15
CA ALA A 291 8.71 -22.04 -24.29
C ALA A 291 7.45 -22.54 -25.02
N PRO A 292 6.37 -23.00 -24.34
CA PRO A 292 5.09 -23.34 -24.99
C PRO A 292 4.23 -22.15 -25.43
N ASN A 293 4.71 -20.91 -25.26
CA ASN A 293 3.97 -19.69 -25.62
C ASN A 293 2.63 -19.49 -24.86
N MET A 294 2.52 -19.96 -23.63
CA MET A 294 1.32 -19.76 -22.80
C MET A 294 1.27 -18.35 -22.19
N VAL A 295 2.43 -17.79 -21.84
CA VAL A 295 2.57 -16.47 -21.22
C VAL A 295 3.67 -15.67 -21.93
N ASP A 296 3.52 -14.33 -21.94
CA ASP A 296 4.52 -13.40 -22.47
C ASP A 296 5.58 -13.06 -21.43
N ASP A 297 5.22 -13.07 -20.14
CA ASP A 297 6.12 -12.70 -19.05
C ASP A 297 5.69 -13.30 -17.70
N ILE A 298 6.64 -13.40 -16.76
CA ILE A 298 6.46 -14.00 -15.43
C ILE A 298 7.09 -13.09 -14.39
N PHE A 299 6.28 -12.57 -13.46
CA PHE A 299 6.73 -11.75 -12.35
C PHE A 299 6.62 -12.54 -11.05
N ILE A 300 7.71 -12.64 -10.30
CA ILE A 300 7.74 -13.34 -9.01
C ILE A 300 8.22 -12.36 -7.94
N PHE A 301 7.38 -12.17 -6.92
CA PHE A 301 7.64 -11.27 -5.80
C PHE A 301 7.65 -12.04 -4.50
N GLY A 302 8.74 -11.91 -3.74
CA GLY A 302 8.79 -12.35 -2.36
C GLY A 302 8.04 -11.36 -1.45
N ARG A 303 7.28 -11.88 -0.48
CA ARG A 303 6.60 -11.06 0.52
C ARG A 303 6.71 -11.66 1.90
N TYR A 304 6.85 -10.78 2.89
CA TYR A 304 6.68 -11.11 4.29
C TYR A 304 5.29 -10.68 4.77
N LYS A 305 4.74 -11.44 5.71
CA LYS A 305 3.42 -11.10 6.30
C LYS A 305 3.50 -9.78 7.05
N SER A 306 2.47 -8.94 6.95
CA SER A 306 2.42 -7.66 7.64
C SER A 306 2.36 -7.84 9.17
N ARG A 307 2.88 -6.87 9.92
CA ARG A 307 2.95 -6.90 11.39
C ARG A 307 1.57 -7.00 12.01
N TYR A 308 0.65 -6.18 11.53
CA TYR A 308 -0.74 -6.21 12.00
C TYR A 308 -1.46 -7.51 11.68
N SER A 309 -1.33 -8.02 10.44
CA SER A 309 -1.91 -9.30 10.05
C SER A 309 -1.35 -10.46 10.87
N THR A 310 -0.06 -10.41 11.23
CA THR A 310 0.56 -11.38 12.13
C THR A 310 -0.05 -11.27 13.53
N MET A 311 -0.17 -10.06 14.08
CA MET A 311 -0.76 -9.85 15.40
C MET A 311 -2.24 -10.28 15.45
N LYS A 312 -3.04 -9.94 14.43
CA LYS A 312 -4.44 -10.41 14.32
C LYS A 312 -4.52 -11.95 14.40
N LYS A 313 -3.60 -12.63 13.72
CA LYS A 313 -3.58 -14.10 13.73
C LYS A 313 -3.18 -14.66 15.10
N LEU A 314 -2.19 -14.07 15.77
CA LEU A 314 -1.79 -14.47 17.11
C LEU A 314 -2.95 -14.33 18.11
N LEU A 315 -3.69 -13.22 18.04
CA LEU A 315 -4.83 -12.95 18.90
C LEU A 315 -6.01 -13.91 18.64
N ARG A 316 -6.34 -14.14 17.36
CA ARG A 316 -7.44 -15.01 16.98
C ARG A 316 -7.19 -16.47 17.37
N ASP A 317 -5.97 -16.94 17.12
CA ASP A 317 -5.62 -18.35 17.27
C ASP A 317 -5.04 -18.67 18.65
N GLY A 318 -4.83 -17.66 19.52
CA GLY A 318 -4.18 -17.83 20.83
C GLY A 318 -2.77 -18.39 20.75
N ARG A 319 -2.07 -18.17 19.63
CA ARG A 319 -0.77 -18.76 19.33
C ARG A 319 0.36 -17.86 19.79
N LYS A 320 1.52 -18.48 20.06
CA LYS A 320 2.78 -17.75 20.16
C LYS A 320 3.33 -17.46 18.76
N PRO A 321 4.18 -16.43 18.59
CA PRO A 321 4.76 -16.10 17.29
C PRO A 321 5.42 -17.30 16.59
N GLU A 322 6.11 -18.15 17.36
CA GLU A 322 6.83 -19.33 16.86
C GLU A 322 5.89 -20.40 16.24
N ALA A 323 4.59 -20.31 16.52
CA ALA A 323 3.57 -21.19 15.94
C ALA A 323 2.99 -20.64 14.64
N VAL A 324 3.41 -19.45 14.18
CA VAL A 324 2.97 -18.85 12.90
C VAL A 324 3.87 -19.37 11.78
N ASN A 325 3.34 -20.24 10.94
CA ASN A 325 4.11 -20.92 9.91
C ASN A 325 4.02 -20.23 8.52
N ASP A 326 3.16 -19.22 8.32
CA ASP A 326 2.91 -18.54 7.06
C ASP A 326 3.50 -17.12 7.04
N VAL A 327 4.75 -17.00 7.48
CA VAL A 327 5.50 -15.72 7.52
C VAL A 327 6.02 -15.34 6.15
N LEU A 328 6.41 -16.35 5.36
CA LEU A 328 6.96 -16.21 4.02
C LEU A 328 5.88 -16.44 2.97
N GLY A 329 5.93 -15.70 1.89
CA GLY A 329 5.06 -15.90 0.75
C GLY A 329 5.71 -15.51 -0.56
N LEU A 330 5.28 -16.15 -1.64
CA LEU A 330 5.59 -15.76 -3.00
C LEU A 330 4.30 -15.33 -3.70
N ARG A 331 4.40 -14.31 -4.52
CA ARG A 331 3.37 -13.93 -5.47
C ARG A 331 3.91 -14.16 -6.86
N VAL A 332 3.23 -15.00 -7.63
CA VAL A 332 3.51 -15.27 -9.03
C VAL A 332 2.43 -14.59 -9.86
N VAL A 333 2.81 -13.66 -10.71
CA VAL A 333 1.92 -12.96 -11.63
C VAL A 333 2.32 -13.33 -13.06
N LEU A 334 1.41 -13.96 -13.76
CA LEU A 334 1.61 -14.42 -15.14
C LEU A 334 0.98 -13.39 -16.09
N LYS A 335 1.72 -12.97 -17.10
CA LYS A 335 1.19 -12.16 -18.20
C LYS A 335 0.76 -13.10 -19.33
N PRO A 336 -0.55 -13.39 -19.51
CA PRO A 336 -1.01 -14.21 -20.60
C PRO A 336 -0.63 -13.61 -21.95
N LYS A 337 -0.50 -14.44 -22.98
CA LYS A 337 -0.19 -14.00 -24.33
C LYS A 337 -1.26 -13.01 -24.83
N SER A 338 -0.81 -11.94 -25.45
CA SER A 338 -1.70 -10.92 -26.01
C SER A 338 -2.69 -11.52 -27.02
N GLY A 339 -4.00 -11.28 -26.80
CA GLY A 339 -5.08 -11.81 -27.62
C GLY A 339 -5.50 -13.26 -27.30
N SER A 340 -4.96 -13.87 -26.25
CA SER A 340 -5.39 -15.19 -25.79
C SER A 340 -6.70 -15.12 -25.00
N ASP A 341 -7.47 -16.22 -25.02
CA ASP A 341 -8.68 -16.37 -24.22
C ASP A 341 -8.34 -16.40 -22.70
N LEU A 342 -9.27 -15.96 -21.88
CA LEU A 342 -9.14 -16.00 -20.40
C LEU A 342 -8.84 -17.41 -19.87
N SER A 343 -9.33 -18.44 -20.56
CA SER A 343 -9.09 -19.86 -20.24
C SER A 343 -7.60 -20.23 -20.26
N ILE A 344 -6.81 -19.65 -21.16
CA ILE A 344 -5.36 -19.88 -21.27
C ILE A 344 -4.63 -19.31 -20.03
N GLY A 345 -5.07 -18.17 -19.54
CA GLY A 345 -4.54 -17.59 -18.31
C GLY A 345 -4.83 -18.46 -17.08
N ASP A 346 -6.03 -19.02 -16.99
CA ASP A 346 -6.42 -19.94 -15.92
C ASP A 346 -5.59 -21.23 -15.98
N GLU A 347 -5.44 -21.80 -17.17
CA GLU A 347 -4.62 -22.99 -17.42
C GLU A 347 -3.15 -22.77 -17.05
N ALA A 348 -2.58 -21.60 -17.39
CA ALA A 348 -1.23 -21.23 -17.00
C ALA A 348 -1.06 -21.17 -15.47
N CYS A 349 -2.08 -20.68 -14.74
CA CYS A 349 -2.07 -20.68 -13.29
C CYS A 349 -2.07 -22.10 -12.70
N TYR A 350 -2.89 -23.01 -13.24
CA TYR A 350 -2.93 -24.40 -12.78
C TYR A 350 -1.63 -25.14 -13.11
N LYS A 351 -1.08 -24.96 -14.31
CA LYS A 351 0.21 -25.53 -14.69
C LYS A 351 1.36 -25.02 -13.80
N THR A 352 1.34 -23.74 -13.45
CA THR A 352 2.25 -23.18 -12.44
C THR A 352 2.12 -23.92 -11.10
N GLY A 353 0.89 -24.22 -10.67
CA GLY A 353 0.62 -25.00 -9.47
C GLY A 353 1.21 -26.42 -9.54
N GLU A 354 1.14 -27.08 -10.69
CA GLU A 354 1.75 -28.41 -10.92
C GLU A 354 3.28 -28.36 -10.84
N ILE A 355 3.88 -27.35 -11.45
CA ILE A 355 5.34 -27.14 -11.38
C ILE A 355 5.78 -26.92 -9.92
N ILE A 356 5.04 -26.11 -9.15
CA ILE A 356 5.31 -25.87 -7.73
C ILE A 356 5.22 -27.17 -6.93
N ARG A 357 4.24 -28.05 -7.20
CA ARG A 357 4.11 -29.37 -6.56
C ARG A 357 5.27 -30.30 -6.88
N SER A 358 5.85 -30.19 -8.07
CA SER A 358 7.04 -30.97 -8.43
C SER A 358 8.31 -30.50 -7.72
N MET A 359 8.37 -29.21 -7.34
CA MET A 359 9.54 -28.61 -6.68
C MET A 359 9.49 -28.74 -5.16
N TRP A 360 8.29 -28.53 -4.56
CA TRP A 360 8.11 -28.50 -3.11
C TRP A 360 6.89 -29.31 -2.68
N LYS A 361 6.99 -29.88 -1.48
CA LYS A 361 5.90 -30.67 -0.90
C LYS A 361 4.72 -29.78 -0.54
N GLU A 362 3.57 -29.97 -1.19
CA GLU A 362 2.32 -29.30 -0.84
C GLU A 362 1.85 -29.69 0.55
N VAL A 363 1.36 -28.71 1.32
CA VAL A 363 0.76 -28.94 2.62
C VAL A 363 -0.73 -29.31 2.43
N PRO A 364 -1.16 -30.52 2.82
CA PRO A 364 -2.52 -30.98 2.61
C PRO A 364 -3.58 -30.03 3.19
N LYS A 365 -4.70 -29.88 2.48
CA LYS A 365 -5.87 -29.07 2.88
C LYS A 365 -5.60 -27.57 3.07
N ARG A 366 -4.48 -27.05 2.58
CA ARG A 366 -4.15 -25.62 2.64
C ARG A 366 -4.21 -24.90 1.29
N THR A 367 -4.39 -25.63 0.21
CA THR A 367 -4.64 -25.06 -1.11
C THR A 367 -6.07 -24.52 -1.18
N LYS A 368 -6.22 -23.31 -1.71
CA LYS A 368 -7.50 -22.63 -1.93
C LYS A 368 -7.55 -22.16 -3.38
N ASP A 369 -8.50 -22.69 -4.10
CA ASP A 369 -8.72 -22.35 -5.49
C ASP A 369 -9.81 -21.27 -5.62
N TYR A 370 -9.35 -20.03 -5.66
CA TYR A 370 -10.20 -18.88 -5.94
C TYR A 370 -10.28 -18.55 -7.43
N ILE A 371 -9.68 -19.36 -8.31
CA ILE A 371 -9.90 -19.27 -9.76
C ILE A 371 -11.23 -19.94 -10.10
N ALA A 372 -11.40 -21.18 -9.65
CA ALA A 372 -12.64 -21.93 -9.83
C ALA A 372 -13.78 -21.41 -8.93
N ASN A 373 -13.44 -20.96 -7.71
CA ASN A 373 -14.41 -20.45 -6.72
C ASN A 373 -14.00 -19.02 -6.29
N PRO A 374 -14.29 -17.99 -7.11
CA PRO A 374 -13.97 -16.62 -6.78
C PRO A 374 -14.63 -16.19 -5.47
N LYS A 375 -13.96 -15.29 -4.73
CA LYS A 375 -14.59 -14.69 -3.55
C LYS A 375 -15.74 -13.76 -3.98
N ALA A 376 -16.63 -13.43 -3.04
CA ALA A 376 -17.76 -12.52 -3.27
C ALA A 376 -17.32 -11.16 -3.88
N ASN A 377 -16.12 -10.67 -3.54
CA ASN A 377 -15.53 -9.46 -4.13
C ASN A 377 -14.83 -9.71 -5.49
N GLY A 378 -15.06 -10.85 -6.14
CA GLY A 378 -14.47 -11.22 -7.43
C GLY A 378 -12.98 -11.54 -7.41
N TYR A 379 -12.36 -11.64 -6.23
CA TYR A 379 -10.95 -12.01 -6.11
C TYR A 379 -10.69 -13.40 -6.70
N ARG A 380 -9.74 -13.48 -7.64
CA ARG A 380 -9.31 -14.73 -8.29
C ARG A 380 -7.83 -14.94 -8.09
N SER A 381 -7.43 -16.11 -7.62
CA SER A 381 -6.03 -16.54 -7.45
C SER A 381 -5.99 -17.99 -7.00
N LEU A 382 -4.98 -18.74 -7.37
CA LEU A 382 -4.69 -20.04 -6.76
C LEU A 382 -3.71 -19.83 -5.60
N HIS A 383 -4.11 -20.24 -4.38
CA HIS A 383 -3.28 -20.17 -3.19
C HIS A 383 -2.80 -21.56 -2.82
N MET A 384 -1.52 -21.72 -2.64
CA MET A 384 -0.88 -22.97 -2.23
C MET A 384 0.01 -22.73 -1.00
N ALA A 385 0.07 -23.69 -0.09
CA ALA A 385 1.06 -23.70 0.98
C ALA A 385 2.01 -24.86 0.75
N VAL A 386 3.31 -24.58 0.77
CA VAL A 386 4.36 -25.57 0.54
C VAL A 386 5.33 -25.64 1.71
N ASP A 387 5.82 -26.84 1.96
CA ASP A 387 6.88 -27.10 2.93
C ASP A 387 8.23 -27.00 2.20
N ILE A 388 9.04 -26.04 2.60
CA ILE A 388 10.36 -25.78 2.03
C ILE A 388 11.49 -26.48 2.83
N ASN A 389 11.14 -27.31 3.84
CA ASN A 389 12.11 -27.97 4.74
C ASN A 389 12.54 -29.33 4.20
N GLN A 390 13.13 -29.40 3.01
CA GLN A 390 13.42 -30.70 2.40
C GLN A 390 14.46 -31.55 3.16
N HIS A 391 15.37 -30.98 3.99
CA HIS A 391 16.45 -31.76 4.63
C HIS A 391 17.05 -31.18 5.92
N GLU A 392 16.50 -30.19 6.59
CA GLU A 392 17.15 -29.57 7.76
C GLU A 392 16.42 -29.82 9.10
N LYS A 393 17.23 -30.01 10.15
CA LYS A 393 16.76 -30.17 11.54
C LYS A 393 16.06 -28.93 12.10
N ASP A 394 16.29 -27.76 11.52
CA ASP A 394 15.64 -26.51 11.91
C ASP A 394 14.37 -26.30 11.09
N ARG A 395 13.22 -26.32 11.75
CA ARG A 395 11.91 -26.07 11.12
C ARG A 395 11.87 -24.66 10.55
N LYS A 396 11.99 -24.54 9.23
CA LYS A 396 11.69 -23.29 8.50
C LYS A 396 10.17 -23.11 8.41
N PRO A 397 9.69 -21.86 8.35
CA PRO A 397 8.27 -21.61 8.17
C PRO A 397 7.77 -22.14 6.83
N LEU A 398 6.48 -22.47 6.75
CA LEU A 398 5.82 -22.79 5.50
C LEU A 398 5.79 -21.56 4.59
N MET A 399 5.82 -21.79 3.28
CA MET A 399 5.71 -20.71 2.29
C MET A 399 4.32 -20.73 1.65
N GLU A 400 3.62 -19.60 1.66
CA GLU A 400 2.38 -19.41 0.94
C GLU A 400 2.68 -18.85 -0.45
N ILE A 401 2.18 -19.52 -1.50
CA ILE A 401 2.36 -19.09 -2.89
C ILE A 401 0.99 -18.69 -3.46
N GLN A 402 0.90 -17.47 -3.98
CA GLN A 402 -0.27 -16.93 -4.64
C GLN A 402 -0.01 -16.78 -6.13
N ILE A 403 -0.80 -17.47 -6.94
CA ILE A 403 -0.64 -17.52 -8.39
C ILE A 403 -1.85 -16.86 -9.04
N ARG A 404 -1.62 -15.93 -9.96
CA ARG A 404 -2.67 -15.24 -10.71
C ARG A 404 -2.13 -14.64 -12.00
N THR A 405 -3.01 -14.21 -12.88
CA THR A 405 -2.62 -13.46 -14.08
C THR A 405 -2.60 -11.96 -13.83
N THR A 406 -1.95 -11.20 -14.73
CA THR A 406 -2.00 -9.73 -14.74
C THR A 406 -3.43 -9.21 -14.86
N THR A 407 -4.29 -9.90 -15.61
CA THR A 407 -5.71 -9.56 -15.74
C THR A 407 -6.46 -9.70 -14.40
N MET A 408 -6.23 -10.81 -13.67
CA MET A 408 -6.80 -11.01 -12.33
C MET A 408 -6.29 -9.96 -11.34
N GLU A 409 -5.03 -9.53 -11.45
CA GLU A 409 -4.46 -8.48 -10.61
C GLU A 409 -5.02 -7.10 -10.94
N GLY A 410 -5.14 -6.75 -12.20
CA GLY A 410 -5.73 -5.48 -12.66
C GLY A 410 -7.21 -5.33 -12.30
N MET A 411 -7.98 -6.41 -12.30
CA MET A 411 -9.37 -6.42 -11.85
C MET A 411 -9.53 -6.04 -10.37
N MET A 412 -8.48 -6.16 -9.56
CA MET A 412 -8.49 -5.83 -8.13
C MET A 412 -8.28 -4.35 -7.84
N ILE A 413 -7.56 -3.62 -8.69
CA ILE A 413 -7.12 -2.24 -8.38
C ILE A 413 -8.00 -1.17 -9.05
N GLY A 414 -8.70 -1.50 -10.11
CA GLY A 414 -9.50 -0.51 -10.87
C GLY A 414 -10.55 -1.15 -11.77
N GLY A 415 -10.74 -2.45 -11.66
CA GLY A 415 -11.60 -3.22 -12.54
C GLY A 415 -13.09 -3.20 -12.15
N SER A 416 -13.89 -3.90 -12.96
CA SER A 416 -15.35 -4.03 -12.81
C SER A 416 -15.79 -4.55 -11.45
N VAL A 417 -14.93 -5.32 -10.76
CA VAL A 417 -15.19 -5.92 -9.44
C VAL A 417 -15.21 -4.86 -8.35
N SER A 418 -14.18 -4.01 -8.27
CA SER A 418 -14.17 -2.89 -7.33
C SER A 418 -15.34 -1.93 -7.58
N HIS A 419 -15.72 -1.77 -8.84
CA HIS A 419 -16.83 -0.91 -9.24
C HIS A 419 -18.21 -1.50 -8.89
N SER A 420 -18.37 -2.83 -8.92
CA SER A 420 -19.63 -3.48 -8.52
C SER A 420 -19.83 -3.41 -7.00
N LEU A 421 -18.78 -3.66 -6.21
CA LEU A 421 -18.81 -3.48 -4.76
C LEU A 421 -19.06 -2.01 -4.38
N TYR A 422 -18.41 -1.10 -5.10
CA TYR A 422 -18.64 0.33 -4.97
C TYR A 422 -20.12 0.70 -5.21
N LYS A 423 -20.73 0.23 -6.30
CA LYS A 423 -22.15 0.49 -6.60
C LYS A 423 -23.09 -0.17 -5.59
N ALA A 424 -22.74 -1.33 -5.05
CA ALA A 424 -23.53 -2.02 -4.03
C ALA A 424 -23.35 -1.41 -2.63
N GLY A 425 -22.36 -0.52 -2.42
CA GLY A 425 -22.06 0.07 -1.12
C GLY A 425 -21.56 -0.93 -0.08
N LEU A 426 -21.10 -2.11 -0.51
CA LEU A 426 -20.68 -3.20 0.37
C LEU A 426 -19.18 -3.13 0.61
N THR A 427 -18.80 -3.20 1.88
CA THR A 427 -17.39 -3.11 2.32
C THR A 427 -16.88 -4.38 2.94
N ASP A 428 -17.77 -5.33 3.30
CA ASP A 428 -17.43 -6.60 3.93
C ASP A 428 -17.91 -7.78 3.07
N PRO A 429 -17.09 -8.82 2.85
CA PRO A 429 -17.52 -10.05 2.17
C PRO A 429 -18.70 -10.77 2.85
N GLU A 430 -18.89 -10.64 4.16
CA GLU A 430 -20.02 -11.21 4.88
C GLU A 430 -21.31 -10.46 4.55
N GLU A 431 -21.28 -9.15 4.37
CA GLU A 431 -22.43 -8.34 3.94
C GLU A 431 -22.86 -8.64 2.49
N VAL A 432 -21.92 -9.11 1.64
CA VAL A 432 -22.23 -9.52 0.26
C VAL A 432 -23.05 -10.80 0.24
N ASN A 433 -22.78 -11.74 1.16
CA ASN A 433 -23.50 -13.01 1.21
C ASN A 433 -24.93 -12.85 1.73
N GLU A 434 -25.19 -11.93 2.66
CA GLU A 434 -26.53 -11.66 3.18
C GLU A 434 -27.45 -11.00 2.15
N SER A 435 -26.91 -10.12 1.30
CA SER A 435 -27.70 -9.44 0.25
C SER A 435 -27.99 -10.31 -0.98
N GLN A 436 -27.41 -11.51 -1.10
CA GLN A 436 -27.71 -12.46 -2.18
C GLN A 436 -28.78 -13.49 -1.80
N VAL A 437 -29.25 -13.47 -0.55
CA VAL A 437 -30.25 -14.41 -0.02
C VAL A 437 -31.68 -13.78 0.04
N GLU A 438 -31.80 -12.46 -0.20
CA GLU A 438 -33.09 -11.80 -0.45
C GLU A 438 -33.31 -11.59 -1.96
#